data_be88012dd59ca015284c6b53c7443ab5
#
_entry.id   be88012dd59ca015284c6b53c7443ab5
#
_cell.length_a   1.000
_cell.length_b   1.000
_cell.length_c   1.000
_cell.angle_alpha   90.00
_cell.angle_beta   90.00
_cell.angle_gamma   90.00
#
_symmetry.space_group_name_H-M   'P 1'
#
loop_
_entity.id
_entity.type
_entity.pdbx_description
1 polymer ?
#
loop_
_entity_poly.entity_id
_entity_poly.type
_entity_poly.pdbx_seq_one_letter_code
_entity_poly.pdbx_strand_id
1 'polypeptide(L)'
;MTNFATKLRFFVMRLGFSLIFAPKFLKIQMSTVLYPFKFKPIFKDRIWGGRKIKDVLGVDYGPLPNCGELWLLSGVWDEQSEIANGDFEGDEINDLVETFMGDLVGESVFDQYGEQFPLLLKIIDANDWLSVQVHPDDELAEKRGLGNGKTEMWYVMQAEQDAELIMGFNRELTRMDYVNVLKDNNLQSVLNHEAVKKNDVFFIPAGRVHALGPGIMVAEIQQTSDTTYRIYDWDRIDVAGMRRELHVAQSVEAIDGRLPERYKTQVADVMNKTVPVIDCQYFVTNLLQLQGEMEKDYSNLDSFVILMPLEGKFSLVWENGAVFVSAGECVLVPNVIKKVSIRAEEYCKMLEIYCQLEEE
;
A
#
# COMPACT_ATOMS: atom_id res chain seq x y z
N MET A 1 -3.28 -20.15 19.77
CA MET A 1 -2.22 -21.13 20.13
C MET A 1 -0.99 -20.72 19.33
N THR A 2 -0.32 -19.68 19.79
CA THR A 2 0.85 -19.07 19.14
C THR A 2 2.07 -19.97 19.28
N ASN A 3 2.44 -20.44 18.25
CA ASN A 3 3.67 -20.95 17.63
C ASN A 3 4.85 -21.29 18.54
N PHE A 4 4.73 -22.46 19.18
CA PHE A 4 5.82 -23.13 19.89
C PHE A 4 7.01 -23.46 18.94
N ALA A 5 6.75 -23.61 17.66
CA ALA A 5 7.75 -23.93 16.64
C ALA A 5 8.71 -22.75 16.35
N THR A 6 8.19 -21.52 16.30
CA THR A 6 8.99 -20.30 16.03
C THR A 6 9.94 -20.01 17.19
N LYS A 7 9.47 -20.11 18.45
CA LYS A 7 10.33 -19.95 19.64
C LYS A 7 11.41 -21.02 19.74
N LEU A 8 11.16 -22.24 19.25
CA LEU A 8 12.14 -23.32 19.22
C LEU A 8 13.25 -23.06 18.17
N ARG A 9 12.92 -22.40 17.04
CA ARG A 9 13.89 -22.01 16.00
C ARG A 9 14.94 -21.03 16.57
N PHE A 10 14.52 -20.00 17.31
CA PHE A 10 15.43 -19.04 17.95
C PHE A 10 16.34 -19.66 19.01
N PHE A 11 15.84 -20.61 19.78
CA PHE A 11 16.62 -21.26 20.83
C PHE A 11 17.73 -22.15 20.27
N VAL A 12 17.49 -22.79 19.12
CA VAL A 12 18.47 -23.67 18.46
C VAL A 12 19.59 -22.89 17.78
N MET A 13 19.29 -21.71 17.18
CA MET A 13 20.34 -20.86 16.58
C MET A 13 21.33 -20.31 17.59
N ARG A 14 20.92 -20.06 18.84
CA ARG A 14 21.79 -19.50 19.90
C ARG A 14 22.71 -20.52 20.58
N LEU A 15 22.48 -21.83 20.43
CA LEU A 15 23.20 -22.88 21.18
C LEU A 15 24.18 -23.74 20.35
N GLY A 16 24.32 -23.52 19.05
CA GLY A 16 25.32 -24.22 18.20
C GLY A 16 25.23 -25.76 18.22
N PHE A 17 24.07 -26.35 18.54
CA PHE A 17 23.92 -27.80 18.61
C PHE A 17 23.41 -28.39 17.28
N SER A 18 24.23 -29.30 16.71
CA SER A 18 23.85 -30.17 15.59
C SER A 18 22.83 -31.21 16.07
N LEU A 19 21.58 -31.10 15.62
CA LEU A 19 20.56 -32.13 15.83
C LEU A 19 20.22 -32.83 14.51
N ILE A 20 20.60 -34.09 14.43
CA ILE A 20 20.21 -35.00 13.36
C ILE A 20 18.77 -35.45 13.66
N PHE A 21 17.74 -34.80 13.10
CA PHE A 21 16.39 -35.37 12.94
C PHE A 21 15.48 -34.49 12.05
N ALA A 22 14.96 -35.11 10.99
CA ALA A 22 13.92 -34.73 10.03
C ALA A 22 14.36 -33.93 8.79
N PRO A 23 13.91 -34.33 7.57
CA PRO A 23 14.35 -33.74 6.29
C PRO A 23 13.97 -32.26 6.07
N LYS A 24 13.03 -31.70 6.85
CA LYS A 24 12.70 -30.27 6.83
C LYS A 24 13.68 -29.37 7.59
N PHE A 25 14.43 -29.93 8.55
CA PHE A 25 15.42 -29.18 9.32
C PHE A 25 16.79 -29.05 8.66
N LEU A 26 17.07 -29.87 7.63
CA LEU A 26 18.36 -29.83 6.91
C LEU A 26 18.47 -28.66 5.91
N LYS A 27 17.36 -27.96 5.58
CA LYS A 27 17.39 -26.77 4.72
C LYS A 27 17.95 -25.52 5.40
N ILE A 28 18.14 -25.52 6.72
CA ILE A 28 18.52 -24.33 7.52
C ILE A 28 20.04 -24.07 7.52
N GLN A 29 20.86 -24.88 6.93
CA GLN A 29 22.33 -24.76 6.98
C GLN A 29 22.97 -24.27 5.67
N MET A 30 22.17 -23.93 4.65
CA MET A 30 22.63 -23.08 3.54
C MET A 30 22.37 -21.62 3.94
N SER A 31 23.35 -20.76 3.85
CA SER A 31 23.15 -19.31 4.04
C SER A 31 21.95 -18.88 3.19
N THR A 32 20.83 -18.61 3.83
CA THR A 32 19.61 -18.21 3.15
C THR A 32 19.83 -16.80 2.63
N VAL A 33 20.18 -16.68 1.37
CA VAL A 33 20.43 -15.39 0.72
C VAL A 33 19.09 -14.79 0.37
N LEU A 34 18.81 -13.59 0.90
CA LEU A 34 17.64 -12.82 0.52
C LEU A 34 17.68 -12.48 -0.98
N TYR A 35 16.51 -12.49 -1.60
CA TYR A 35 16.32 -12.17 -3.02
C TYR A 35 15.06 -11.30 -3.17
N PRO A 36 14.82 -10.65 -4.31
CA PRO A 36 13.61 -9.88 -4.53
C PRO A 36 12.34 -10.73 -4.46
N PHE A 37 11.39 -10.34 -3.61
CA PHE A 37 10.15 -11.05 -3.32
C PHE A 37 8.99 -10.57 -4.18
N LYS A 38 8.26 -11.53 -4.76
CA LYS A 38 6.91 -11.36 -5.31
C LYS A 38 5.90 -11.90 -4.31
N PHE A 39 4.66 -11.45 -4.41
CA PHE A 39 3.60 -11.78 -3.46
C PHE A 39 2.40 -12.42 -4.15
N LYS A 40 1.70 -13.30 -3.43
CA LYS A 40 0.38 -13.76 -3.84
C LYS A 40 -0.61 -12.62 -3.65
N PRO A 41 -1.41 -12.26 -4.67
CA PRO A 41 -2.37 -11.19 -4.57
C PRO A 41 -3.52 -11.57 -3.63
N ILE A 42 -4.03 -10.58 -2.87
CA ILE A 42 -5.24 -10.73 -2.06
C ILE A 42 -6.35 -9.95 -2.77
N PHE A 43 -7.43 -10.64 -3.13
CA PHE A 43 -8.56 -10.07 -3.84
C PHE A 43 -9.73 -9.77 -2.91
N LYS A 44 -10.30 -8.58 -3.02
CA LYS A 44 -11.49 -8.17 -2.27
C LYS A 44 -12.61 -7.78 -3.23
N ASP A 45 -13.72 -8.52 -3.21
CA ASP A 45 -14.96 -8.03 -3.79
C ASP A 45 -15.52 -6.90 -2.92
N ARG A 46 -16.08 -5.91 -3.55
CA ARG A 46 -16.67 -4.74 -2.91
C ARG A 46 -17.97 -4.36 -3.61
N ILE A 47 -18.95 -3.85 -2.88
CA ILE A 47 -20.23 -3.43 -3.46
C ILE A 47 -20.08 -2.35 -4.54
N TRP A 48 -19.00 -1.60 -4.52
CA TRP A 48 -18.62 -0.58 -5.48
C TRP A 48 -17.55 -1.02 -6.49
N GLY A 49 -17.08 -2.27 -6.37
CA GLY A 49 -15.98 -2.79 -7.17
C GLY A 49 -16.32 -2.98 -8.64
N GLY A 50 -15.31 -2.88 -9.48
CA GLY A 50 -15.38 -3.03 -10.94
C GLY A 50 -14.70 -4.28 -11.46
N ARG A 51 -14.37 -4.23 -12.77
CA ARG A 51 -13.71 -5.31 -13.50
C ARG A 51 -12.41 -4.88 -14.17
N LYS A 52 -11.97 -3.61 -13.98
CA LYS A 52 -10.79 -3.07 -14.65
C LYS A 52 -9.50 -3.79 -14.26
N ILE A 53 -9.43 -4.36 -13.03
CA ILE A 53 -8.31 -5.22 -12.60
C ILE A 53 -8.14 -6.41 -13.55
N LYS A 54 -9.23 -7.03 -14.00
CA LYS A 54 -9.18 -8.09 -15.02
C LYS A 54 -9.08 -7.55 -16.43
N ASP A 55 -9.96 -6.63 -16.79
CA ASP A 55 -10.14 -6.19 -18.17
C ASP A 55 -8.98 -5.31 -18.68
N VAL A 56 -8.28 -4.59 -17.77
CA VAL A 56 -7.16 -3.68 -18.10
C VAL A 56 -5.80 -4.28 -17.74
N LEU A 57 -5.67 -4.86 -16.53
CA LEU A 57 -4.40 -5.40 -16.05
C LEU A 57 -4.22 -6.89 -16.38
N GLY A 58 -5.28 -7.58 -16.82
CA GLY A 58 -5.24 -9.01 -17.12
C GLY A 58 -5.12 -9.91 -15.88
N VAL A 59 -5.35 -9.37 -14.68
CA VAL A 59 -5.26 -10.12 -13.42
C VAL A 59 -6.55 -10.90 -13.18
N ASP A 60 -6.44 -12.22 -13.11
CA ASP A 60 -7.60 -13.09 -12.86
C ASP A 60 -7.85 -13.24 -11.36
N TYR A 61 -9.00 -12.75 -10.89
CA TYR A 61 -9.45 -12.85 -9.51
C TYR A 61 -10.44 -14.00 -9.27
N GLY A 62 -10.44 -14.99 -10.18
CA GLY A 62 -11.22 -16.22 -10.04
C GLY A 62 -12.73 -15.99 -10.08
N PRO A 63 -13.49 -16.66 -9.15
CA PRO A 63 -14.97 -16.66 -9.19
C PRO A 63 -15.63 -15.44 -8.56
N LEU A 64 -14.88 -14.45 -8.07
CA LEU A 64 -15.46 -13.25 -7.47
C LEU A 64 -16.31 -12.48 -8.48
N PRO A 65 -17.43 -11.86 -8.07
CA PRO A 65 -18.31 -11.12 -8.97
C PRO A 65 -17.65 -9.85 -9.53
N ASN A 66 -16.73 -9.28 -8.77
CA ASN A 66 -15.92 -8.12 -9.08
C ASN A 66 -14.63 -8.17 -8.25
N CYS A 67 -13.71 -7.24 -8.51
CA CYS A 67 -12.55 -7.01 -7.66
C CYS A 67 -12.44 -5.50 -7.40
N GLY A 68 -12.95 -5.04 -6.27
CA GLY A 68 -12.85 -3.64 -5.87
C GLY A 68 -11.45 -3.27 -5.40
N GLU A 69 -10.76 -4.19 -4.71
CA GLU A 69 -9.39 -3.99 -4.25
C GLU A 69 -8.53 -5.22 -4.56
N LEU A 70 -7.37 -4.98 -5.13
CA LEU A 70 -6.28 -5.93 -5.29
C LEU A 70 -5.14 -5.49 -4.36
N TRP A 71 -4.92 -6.22 -3.28
CA TRP A 71 -3.80 -5.97 -2.38
C TRP A 71 -2.56 -6.68 -2.91
N LEU A 72 -1.55 -5.90 -3.25
CA LEU A 72 -0.31 -6.39 -3.85
C LEU A 72 0.73 -6.76 -2.80
N LEU A 73 0.75 -6.03 -1.69
CA LEU A 73 1.61 -6.27 -0.54
C LEU A 73 0.93 -5.73 0.71
N SER A 74 0.81 -6.56 1.73
CA SER A 74 0.13 -6.24 2.99
C SER A 74 0.91 -6.75 4.19
N GLY A 75 1.20 -5.85 5.14
CA GLY A 75 1.69 -6.19 6.48
C GLY A 75 0.58 -6.31 7.53
N VAL A 76 -0.71 -6.22 7.15
CA VAL A 76 -1.85 -6.33 8.08
C VAL A 76 -1.88 -7.75 8.69
N TRP A 77 -1.81 -7.87 10.02
CA TRP A 77 -1.61 -9.14 10.72
C TRP A 77 -2.54 -10.27 10.33
N ASP A 78 -3.83 -9.99 10.18
CA ASP A 78 -4.83 -11.02 9.84
C ASP A 78 -4.94 -11.25 8.31
N GLU A 79 -4.27 -10.42 7.49
CA GLU A 79 -4.35 -10.42 6.04
C GLU A 79 -2.99 -10.05 5.41
N GLN A 80 -1.92 -10.57 5.96
CA GLN A 80 -0.57 -10.34 5.44
C GLN A 80 -0.32 -11.12 4.15
N SER A 81 0.57 -10.58 3.31
CA SER A 81 0.93 -11.20 2.04
C SER A 81 1.82 -12.42 2.22
N GLU A 82 1.53 -13.48 1.45
CA GLU A 82 2.41 -14.62 1.27
C GLU A 82 3.40 -14.38 0.13
N ILE A 83 4.63 -14.85 0.28
CA ILE A 83 5.65 -14.85 -0.78
C ILE A 83 5.22 -15.80 -1.90
N ALA A 84 5.39 -15.37 -3.15
CA ALA A 84 4.98 -16.12 -4.34
C ALA A 84 6.15 -16.77 -5.12
N ASN A 85 7.41 -16.57 -4.69
CA ASN A 85 8.57 -17.06 -5.44
C ASN A 85 9.70 -17.54 -4.54
N GLY A 86 10.56 -18.42 -5.10
CA GLY A 86 11.83 -18.85 -4.50
C GLY A 86 11.69 -19.71 -3.25
N ASP A 87 12.73 -19.70 -2.41
CA ASP A 87 12.84 -20.60 -1.26
C ASP A 87 11.87 -20.29 -0.11
N PHE A 88 11.33 -19.06 -0.07
CA PHE A 88 10.34 -18.61 0.91
C PHE A 88 8.89 -18.64 0.40
N GLU A 89 8.63 -19.27 -0.74
CA GLU A 89 7.27 -19.38 -1.27
C GLU A 89 6.32 -19.98 -0.24
N GLY A 90 5.25 -19.24 0.09
CA GLY A 90 4.24 -19.60 1.07
C GLY A 90 4.51 -19.10 2.50
N ASP A 91 5.68 -18.50 2.77
CA ASP A 91 5.93 -17.81 4.03
C ASP A 91 5.26 -16.43 4.02
N GLU A 92 4.85 -15.94 5.19
CA GLU A 92 4.19 -14.65 5.35
C GLU A 92 5.22 -13.53 5.54
N ILE A 93 4.92 -12.32 5.04
CA ILE A 93 5.88 -11.20 5.03
C ILE A 93 6.34 -10.80 6.44
N ASN A 94 5.45 -10.77 7.43
CA ASN A 94 5.82 -10.38 8.80
C ASN A 94 6.71 -11.45 9.48
N ASP A 95 6.56 -12.74 9.14
CA ASP A 95 7.46 -13.80 9.60
C ASP A 95 8.89 -13.60 9.04
N LEU A 96 8.99 -13.08 7.81
CA LEU A 96 10.28 -12.75 7.21
C LEU A 96 10.87 -11.47 7.83
N VAL A 97 10.06 -10.47 8.15
CA VAL A 97 10.51 -9.28 8.88
C VAL A 97 11.04 -9.67 10.26
N GLU A 98 10.32 -10.50 11.03
CA GLU A 98 10.80 -11.04 12.31
C GLU A 98 12.12 -11.80 12.17
N THR A 99 12.29 -12.55 11.08
CA THR A 99 13.46 -13.41 10.87
C THR A 99 14.69 -12.64 10.42
N PHE A 100 14.53 -11.70 9.49
CA PHE A 100 15.64 -11.02 8.81
C PHE A 100 15.85 -9.57 9.26
N MET A 101 14.89 -9.00 10.00
CA MET A 101 15.01 -7.68 10.63
C MET A 101 15.52 -6.62 9.65
N GLY A 102 16.55 -5.86 10.02
CA GLY A 102 17.17 -4.83 9.21
C GLY A 102 17.77 -5.32 7.88
N ASP A 103 18.14 -6.59 7.77
CA ASP A 103 18.60 -7.15 6.49
C ASP A 103 17.49 -7.12 5.43
N LEU A 104 16.24 -7.28 5.84
CA LEU A 104 15.08 -7.21 4.95
C LEU A 104 14.58 -5.78 4.77
N VAL A 105 14.26 -5.09 5.88
CA VAL A 105 13.51 -3.83 5.82
C VAL A 105 14.36 -2.58 6.03
N GLY A 106 15.61 -2.68 6.51
CA GLY A 106 16.44 -1.59 7.01
C GLY A 106 16.43 -1.52 8.53
N GLU A 107 17.55 -1.16 9.16
CA GLU A 107 17.66 -1.12 10.62
C GLU A 107 16.72 -0.06 11.20
N SER A 108 16.71 1.15 10.63
CA SER A 108 15.83 2.23 11.08
C SER A 108 14.33 1.89 10.94
N VAL A 109 13.97 1.19 9.86
CA VAL A 109 12.59 0.75 9.62
C VAL A 109 12.19 -0.34 10.62
N PHE A 110 13.09 -1.30 10.90
CA PHE A 110 12.83 -2.35 11.89
C PHE A 110 12.74 -1.78 13.32
N ASP A 111 13.59 -0.82 13.67
CA ASP A 111 13.55 -0.16 14.98
C ASP A 111 12.21 0.61 15.17
N GLN A 112 11.67 1.21 14.11
CA GLN A 112 10.43 1.97 14.17
C GLN A 112 9.17 1.09 14.17
N TYR A 113 9.12 0.04 13.34
CA TYR A 113 7.90 -0.73 13.10
C TYR A 113 7.93 -2.16 13.66
N GLY A 114 9.09 -2.63 14.13
CA GLY A 114 9.27 -3.98 14.67
C GLY A 114 9.02 -5.07 13.62
N GLU A 115 8.25 -6.06 13.99
CA GLU A 115 7.98 -7.26 13.19
C GLU A 115 6.91 -7.04 12.12
N GLN A 116 6.20 -5.90 12.12
CA GLN A 116 5.16 -5.62 11.16
C GLN A 116 5.72 -4.87 9.94
N PHE A 117 5.47 -5.40 8.73
CA PHE A 117 5.81 -4.69 7.51
C PHE A 117 5.02 -3.37 7.43
N PRO A 118 5.67 -2.20 7.18
CA PRO A 118 5.08 -0.89 7.46
C PRO A 118 4.04 -0.40 6.46
N LEU A 119 3.95 -1.01 5.27
CA LEU A 119 3.12 -0.50 4.18
C LEU A 119 2.07 -1.51 3.71
N LEU A 120 0.98 -0.98 3.18
CA LEU A 120 -0.04 -1.70 2.44
C LEU A 120 -0.21 -1.06 1.06
N LEU A 121 0.00 -1.86 0.00
CA LEU A 121 -0.10 -1.45 -1.40
C LEU A 121 -1.30 -2.10 -2.06
N LYS A 122 -2.14 -1.29 -2.71
CA LYS A 122 -3.35 -1.76 -3.38
C LYS A 122 -3.50 -1.18 -4.77
N ILE A 123 -4.28 -1.87 -5.59
CA ILE A 123 -4.96 -1.29 -6.74
C ILE A 123 -6.45 -1.30 -6.43
N ILE A 124 -7.09 -0.15 -6.54
CA ILE A 124 -8.52 0.04 -6.29
C ILE A 124 -9.23 0.33 -7.61
N ASP A 125 -10.27 -0.43 -7.93
CA ASP A 125 -11.14 -0.23 -9.10
C ASP A 125 -12.54 0.19 -8.64
N ALA A 126 -12.82 1.48 -8.72
CA ALA A 126 -14.11 2.07 -8.37
C ALA A 126 -15.06 2.09 -9.57
N ASN A 127 -16.08 1.25 -9.54
CA ASN A 127 -17.20 1.27 -10.51
C ASN A 127 -18.40 2.07 -9.99
N ASP A 128 -18.42 2.34 -8.68
CA ASP A 128 -19.38 3.21 -8.00
C ASP A 128 -18.62 3.98 -6.91
N TRP A 129 -19.24 4.97 -6.28
CA TRP A 129 -18.64 5.75 -5.22
C TRP A 129 -18.19 4.87 -4.04
N LEU A 130 -16.97 5.05 -3.58
CA LEU A 130 -16.57 4.59 -2.25
C LEU A 130 -17.30 5.42 -1.18
N SER A 131 -17.36 4.94 0.06
CA SER A 131 -17.89 5.76 1.15
C SER A 131 -17.06 7.01 1.34
N VAL A 132 -17.71 8.12 1.71
CA VAL A 132 -17.00 9.28 2.25
C VAL A 132 -16.40 8.88 3.59
N GLN A 133 -15.09 9.01 3.74
CA GLN A 133 -14.34 8.44 4.85
C GLN A 133 -13.21 9.35 5.33
N VAL A 134 -12.71 9.07 6.52
CA VAL A 134 -11.52 9.68 7.10
C VAL A 134 -10.75 8.63 7.90
N HIS A 135 -9.45 8.80 8.03
CA HIS A 135 -8.57 7.90 8.77
C HIS A 135 -7.96 8.59 9.99
N PRO A 136 -7.74 7.86 11.10
CA PRO A 136 -7.03 8.40 12.25
C PRO A 136 -5.53 8.60 11.92
N ASP A 137 -4.89 9.52 12.61
CA ASP A 137 -3.43 9.59 12.73
C ASP A 137 -2.91 8.54 13.74
N ASP A 138 -1.59 8.43 13.88
CA ASP A 138 -0.96 7.45 14.77
C ASP A 138 -1.36 7.67 16.23
N GLU A 139 -1.42 8.93 16.70
CA GLU A 139 -1.79 9.25 18.09
C GLU A 139 -3.21 8.76 18.40
N LEU A 140 -4.16 9.03 17.50
CA LEU A 140 -5.54 8.60 17.68
C LEU A 140 -5.69 7.08 17.52
N ALA A 141 -4.96 6.48 16.60
CA ALA A 141 -4.96 5.03 16.39
C ALA A 141 -4.40 4.30 17.61
N GLU A 142 -3.26 4.72 18.15
CA GLU A 142 -2.67 4.17 19.38
C GLU A 142 -3.61 4.31 20.57
N LYS A 143 -4.16 5.50 20.80
CA LYS A 143 -5.13 5.77 21.88
C LYS A 143 -6.34 4.84 21.82
N ARG A 144 -6.70 4.36 20.65
CA ARG A 144 -7.86 3.46 20.42
C ARG A 144 -7.49 1.99 20.28
N GLY A 145 -6.19 1.65 20.35
CA GLY A 145 -5.68 0.29 20.18
C GLY A 145 -5.89 -0.27 18.77
N LEU A 146 -5.80 0.57 17.75
CA LEU A 146 -6.02 0.23 16.34
C LEU A 146 -4.71 -0.04 15.57
N GLY A 147 -3.55 0.07 16.23
CA GLY A 147 -2.24 -0.02 15.59
C GLY A 147 -1.84 1.32 14.97
N ASN A 148 -1.46 1.29 13.69
CA ASN A 148 -0.99 2.48 12.97
C ASN A 148 -2.14 3.40 12.52
N GLY A 149 -1.84 4.68 12.36
CA GLY A 149 -2.65 5.61 11.61
C GLY A 149 -2.74 5.23 10.13
N LYS A 150 -3.41 6.04 9.33
CA LYS A 150 -3.54 5.76 7.90
C LYS A 150 -3.38 7.02 7.07
N THR A 151 -2.13 7.35 6.79
CA THR A 151 -1.73 8.29 5.74
C THR A 151 -1.53 7.52 4.45
N GLU A 152 -2.03 8.05 3.34
CA GLU A 152 -2.02 7.37 2.05
C GLU A 152 -1.76 8.33 0.90
N MET A 153 -1.47 7.76 -0.28
CA MET A 153 -1.46 8.47 -1.55
C MET A 153 -2.18 7.66 -2.61
N TRP A 154 -2.77 8.35 -3.58
CA TRP A 154 -3.33 7.75 -4.79
C TRP A 154 -2.60 8.22 -6.03
N TYR A 155 -2.22 7.27 -6.87
CA TYR A 155 -1.82 7.52 -8.25
C TYR A 155 -2.92 7.04 -9.18
N VAL A 156 -3.50 7.93 -9.99
CA VAL A 156 -4.61 7.59 -10.90
C VAL A 156 -4.07 6.83 -12.10
N MET A 157 -4.29 5.52 -12.11
CA MET A 157 -3.90 4.64 -13.21
C MET A 157 -4.83 4.80 -14.42
N GLN A 158 -6.13 5.01 -14.16
CA GLN A 158 -7.16 5.21 -15.17
C GLN A 158 -8.30 6.05 -14.61
N ALA A 159 -8.87 6.92 -15.46
CA ALA A 159 -10.10 7.66 -15.18
C ALA A 159 -10.96 7.70 -16.43
N GLU A 160 -12.26 7.50 -16.27
CA GLU A 160 -13.24 7.70 -17.32
C GLU A 160 -13.47 9.19 -17.56
N GLN A 161 -14.15 9.52 -18.67
CA GLN A 161 -14.50 10.91 -18.94
C GLN A 161 -15.41 11.44 -17.81
N ASP A 162 -15.14 12.68 -17.39
CA ASP A 162 -15.88 13.38 -16.34
C ASP A 162 -15.84 12.69 -14.95
N ALA A 163 -14.88 11.76 -14.75
CA ALA A 163 -14.68 11.15 -13.45
C ALA A 163 -14.24 12.18 -12.41
N GLU A 164 -14.74 12.04 -11.20
CA GLU A 164 -14.43 12.91 -10.06
C GLU A 164 -14.24 12.12 -8.78
N LEU A 165 -13.49 12.68 -7.84
CA LEU A 165 -13.34 12.18 -6.49
C LEU A 165 -13.61 13.30 -5.46
N ILE A 166 -13.87 12.91 -4.23
CA ILE A 166 -13.97 13.84 -3.11
C ILE A 166 -12.61 13.90 -2.41
N MET A 167 -12.12 15.14 -2.19
CA MET A 167 -10.85 15.37 -1.52
C MET A 167 -10.96 16.60 -0.61
N GLY A 168 -11.14 16.36 0.68
CA GLY A 168 -11.31 17.41 1.68
C GLY A 168 -12.62 18.17 1.56
N PHE A 169 -12.60 19.41 2.02
CA PHE A 169 -13.73 20.31 2.03
C PHE A 169 -13.54 21.46 1.04
N ASN A 170 -14.64 22.11 0.65
CA ASN A 170 -14.62 23.27 -0.23
C ASN A 170 -14.43 24.59 0.53
N ARG A 171 -14.33 24.55 1.86
CA ARG A 171 -14.01 25.65 2.77
C ARG A 171 -13.40 25.11 4.05
N GLU A 172 -12.69 25.95 4.80
CA GLU A 172 -12.22 25.57 6.13
C GLU A 172 -13.41 25.26 7.07
N LEU A 173 -13.27 24.22 7.86
CA LEU A 173 -14.24 23.81 8.87
C LEU A 173 -13.53 23.58 10.20
N THR A 174 -14.05 24.23 11.24
CA THR A 174 -13.72 23.81 12.61
C THR A 174 -14.43 22.48 12.94
N ARG A 175 -13.99 21.79 13.98
CA ARG A 175 -14.71 20.58 14.46
C ARG A 175 -16.17 20.89 14.78
N MET A 176 -16.47 22.08 15.31
CA MET A 176 -17.86 22.48 15.63
C MET A 176 -18.67 22.68 14.35
N ASP A 177 -18.09 23.31 13.31
CA ASP A 177 -18.77 23.50 12.03
C ASP A 177 -19.08 22.13 11.41
N TYR A 178 -18.12 21.20 11.45
CA TYR A 178 -18.33 19.84 10.97
C TYR A 178 -19.45 19.10 11.73
N VAL A 179 -19.47 19.18 13.06
CA VAL A 179 -20.56 18.62 13.87
C VAL A 179 -21.92 19.22 13.50
N ASN A 180 -22.00 20.52 13.24
CA ASN A 180 -23.24 21.15 12.80
C ASN A 180 -23.67 20.70 11.42
N VAL A 181 -22.73 20.61 10.47
CA VAL A 181 -22.97 20.08 9.13
C VAL A 181 -23.54 18.65 9.17
N LEU A 182 -23.01 17.78 10.04
CA LEU A 182 -23.52 16.43 10.23
C LEU A 182 -24.93 16.40 10.84
N LYS A 183 -25.19 17.24 11.85
CA LYS A 183 -26.52 17.35 12.47
C LYS A 183 -27.59 17.82 11.48
N ASP A 184 -27.22 18.70 10.57
CA ASP A 184 -28.12 19.27 9.56
C ASP A 184 -28.25 18.36 8.31
N ASN A 185 -27.64 17.17 8.30
CA ASN A 185 -27.56 16.25 7.16
C ASN A 185 -27.07 16.95 5.88
N ASN A 186 -26.11 17.87 6.01
CA ASN A 186 -25.68 18.76 4.93
C ASN A 186 -24.21 18.51 4.51
N LEU A 187 -23.68 17.30 4.76
CA LEU A 187 -22.28 16.96 4.48
C LEU A 187 -21.89 17.22 3.03
N GLN A 188 -22.71 16.83 2.08
CA GLN A 188 -22.41 16.97 0.65
C GLN A 188 -22.16 18.42 0.21
N SER A 189 -22.80 19.42 0.85
CA SER A 189 -22.62 20.83 0.49
C SER A 189 -21.25 21.41 0.82
N VAL A 190 -20.50 20.72 1.67
CA VAL A 190 -19.16 21.17 2.12
C VAL A 190 -18.01 20.31 1.57
N LEU A 191 -18.32 19.22 0.88
CA LEU A 191 -17.30 18.37 0.26
C LEU A 191 -16.71 19.07 -0.96
N ASN A 192 -15.40 18.88 -1.19
CA ASN A 192 -14.71 19.34 -2.37
C ASN A 192 -14.64 18.23 -3.41
N HIS A 193 -15.12 18.51 -4.61
CA HIS A 193 -15.09 17.60 -5.75
C HIS A 193 -13.94 17.97 -6.68
N GLU A 194 -13.05 17.05 -6.95
CA GLU A 194 -11.92 17.19 -7.86
C GLU A 194 -12.15 16.38 -9.13
N ALA A 195 -12.15 17.03 -10.28
CA ALA A 195 -12.12 16.35 -11.57
C ALA A 195 -10.82 15.59 -11.76
N VAL A 196 -10.87 14.35 -12.23
CA VAL A 196 -9.74 13.42 -12.25
C VAL A 196 -9.39 12.99 -13.67
N LYS A 197 -8.11 12.86 -13.93
CA LYS A 197 -7.58 12.27 -15.16
C LYS A 197 -6.44 11.31 -14.84
N LYS A 198 -6.14 10.41 -15.77
CA LYS A 198 -4.98 9.52 -15.70
C LYS A 198 -3.70 10.31 -15.39
N ASN A 199 -2.86 9.76 -14.52
CA ASN A 199 -1.62 10.31 -13.98
C ASN A 199 -1.77 11.43 -12.94
N ASP A 200 -2.99 11.79 -12.54
CA ASP A 200 -3.17 12.67 -11.37
C ASP A 200 -2.69 11.93 -10.10
N VAL A 201 -2.15 12.72 -9.16
CA VAL A 201 -1.66 12.22 -7.88
C VAL A 201 -2.29 13.01 -6.76
N PHE A 202 -2.70 12.31 -5.70
CA PHE A 202 -3.28 12.90 -4.50
C PHE A 202 -2.55 12.38 -3.27
N PHE A 203 -2.12 13.27 -2.40
CA PHE A 203 -1.63 12.94 -1.07
C PHE A 203 -2.75 13.13 -0.05
N ILE A 204 -3.01 12.11 0.75
CA ILE A 204 -4.12 12.01 1.68
C ILE A 204 -3.56 11.77 3.09
N PRO A 205 -3.11 12.82 3.79
CA PRO A 205 -2.70 12.66 5.19
C PRO A 205 -3.88 12.21 6.03
N ALA A 206 -3.59 11.49 7.10
CA ALA A 206 -4.59 11.18 8.12
C ALA A 206 -5.40 12.44 8.49
N GLY A 207 -6.69 12.29 8.76
CA GLY A 207 -7.60 13.38 9.02
C GLY A 207 -8.27 14.02 7.79
N ARG A 208 -7.79 13.74 6.57
CA ARG A 208 -8.40 14.27 5.35
C ARG A 208 -9.61 13.45 4.93
N VAL A 209 -10.76 14.09 4.83
CA VAL A 209 -11.98 13.47 4.29
C VAL A 209 -11.82 13.23 2.79
N HIS A 210 -12.16 12.01 2.32
CA HIS A 210 -12.03 11.67 0.90
C HIS A 210 -13.00 10.57 0.49
N ALA A 211 -13.24 10.45 -0.82
CA ALA A 211 -13.93 9.32 -1.44
C ALA A 211 -13.54 9.19 -2.90
N LEU A 212 -13.29 7.97 -3.36
CA LEU A 212 -13.06 7.67 -4.76
C LEU A 212 -14.40 7.56 -5.49
N GLY A 213 -14.53 8.25 -6.62
CA GLY A 213 -15.72 8.21 -7.45
C GLY A 213 -15.68 7.14 -8.52
N PRO A 214 -16.82 6.88 -9.19
CA PRO A 214 -16.94 5.85 -10.22
C PRO A 214 -16.04 6.13 -11.42
N GLY A 215 -15.62 5.05 -12.08
CA GLY A 215 -14.81 5.13 -13.29
C GLY A 215 -13.32 5.33 -13.08
N ILE A 216 -12.86 5.36 -11.83
CA ILE A 216 -11.46 5.61 -11.45
C ILE A 216 -10.79 4.31 -11.01
N MET A 217 -9.55 4.08 -11.47
CA MET A 217 -8.66 3.05 -10.95
C MET A 217 -7.37 3.71 -10.44
N VAL A 218 -7.00 3.43 -9.19
CA VAL A 218 -5.81 4.01 -8.54
C VAL A 218 -4.87 2.93 -8.01
N ALA A 219 -3.56 3.25 -8.00
CA ALA A 219 -2.61 2.63 -7.11
C ALA A 219 -2.63 3.42 -5.79
N GLU A 220 -2.83 2.71 -4.68
CA GLU A 220 -2.84 3.25 -3.32
C GLU A 220 -1.63 2.74 -2.57
N ILE A 221 -0.86 3.65 -2.01
CA ILE A 221 0.24 3.38 -1.09
C ILE A 221 -0.12 3.99 0.25
N GLN A 222 -0.12 3.19 1.31
CA GLN A 222 -0.53 3.63 2.64
C GLN A 222 0.28 2.96 3.76
N GLN A 223 0.21 3.53 4.97
CA GLN A 223 0.62 2.83 6.18
C GLN A 223 -0.16 1.51 6.34
N THR A 224 0.46 0.53 6.98
CA THR A 224 -0.20 -0.74 7.32
C THR A 224 -1.31 -0.52 8.34
N SER A 225 -2.50 -0.25 7.83
CA SER A 225 -3.74 -0.06 8.59
C SER A 225 -4.95 -0.36 7.70
N ASP A 226 -5.96 -1.05 8.25
CA ASP A 226 -7.26 -1.24 7.58
C ASP A 226 -8.39 -0.43 8.27
N THR A 227 -8.02 0.54 9.10
CA THR A 227 -8.96 1.37 9.84
C THR A 227 -9.60 2.43 8.97
N THR A 228 -10.93 2.41 8.87
CA THR A 228 -11.71 3.39 8.11
C THR A 228 -12.88 3.90 8.93
N TYR A 229 -12.93 5.22 9.16
CA TYR A 229 -14.10 5.88 9.71
C TYR A 229 -15.01 6.35 8.59
N ARG A 230 -16.06 5.55 8.32
CA ARG A 230 -17.06 5.84 7.30
C ARG A 230 -18.00 6.91 7.80
N ILE A 231 -18.09 8.03 7.06
CA ILE A 231 -18.91 9.20 7.41
C ILE A 231 -20.27 9.15 6.71
N TYR A 232 -20.25 8.80 5.42
CA TYR A 232 -21.44 8.70 4.59
C TYR A 232 -21.26 7.61 3.53
N ASP A 233 -22.30 6.84 3.22
CA ASP A 233 -22.26 5.70 2.33
C ASP A 233 -23.34 5.70 1.25
N TRP A 234 -23.72 6.90 0.77
CA TRP A 234 -24.67 7.08 -0.34
C TRP A 234 -26.04 6.42 -0.09
N ASP A 235 -26.41 6.23 1.17
CA ASP A 235 -27.63 5.51 1.59
C ASP A 235 -27.75 4.08 1.04
N ARG A 236 -26.63 3.47 0.61
CA ARG A 236 -26.58 2.13 0.04
C ARG A 236 -27.08 1.06 1.01
N ILE A 237 -27.73 0.07 0.41
CA ILE A 237 -28.21 -1.12 1.10
C ILE A 237 -27.58 -2.32 0.40
N ASP A 238 -27.04 -3.25 1.16
CA ASP A 238 -26.47 -4.49 0.63
C ASP A 238 -27.56 -5.48 0.18
N VAL A 239 -27.13 -6.61 -0.37
CA VAL A 239 -28.05 -7.68 -0.83
C VAL A 239 -28.88 -8.30 0.28
N ALA A 240 -28.50 -8.12 1.54
CA ALA A 240 -29.24 -8.56 2.72
C ALA A 240 -30.19 -7.47 3.26
N GLY A 241 -30.27 -6.30 2.60
CA GLY A 241 -31.11 -5.18 3.04
C GLY A 241 -30.49 -4.37 4.19
N MET A 242 -29.19 -4.52 4.45
CA MET A 242 -28.49 -3.85 5.54
C MET A 242 -27.67 -2.66 5.04
N ARG A 243 -27.60 -1.60 5.84
CA ARG A 243 -26.66 -0.48 5.62
C ARG A 243 -25.34 -0.79 6.31
N ARG A 244 -24.22 -0.36 5.71
CA ARG A 244 -22.92 -0.41 6.39
C ARG A 244 -22.89 0.54 7.57
N GLU A 245 -22.17 0.17 8.62
CA GLU A 245 -22.01 1.01 9.81
C GLU A 245 -21.31 2.33 9.47
N LEU A 246 -21.79 3.42 10.06
CA LEU A 246 -21.19 4.74 9.99
C LEU A 246 -20.45 5.04 11.29
N HIS A 247 -19.26 5.62 11.18
CA HIS A 247 -18.36 5.94 12.29
C HIS A 247 -18.33 7.47 12.55
N VAL A 248 -19.50 8.09 12.59
CA VAL A 248 -19.66 9.56 12.67
C VAL A 248 -18.98 10.15 13.90
N ALA A 249 -19.14 9.51 15.07
CA ALA A 249 -18.51 9.99 16.31
C ALA A 249 -16.98 9.94 16.24
N GLN A 250 -16.42 8.85 15.67
CA GLN A 250 -15.00 8.67 15.49
C GLN A 250 -14.42 9.67 14.48
N SER A 251 -15.16 9.98 13.41
CA SER A 251 -14.73 10.94 12.40
C SER A 251 -14.53 12.36 12.97
N VAL A 252 -15.34 12.76 13.95
CA VAL A 252 -15.22 14.08 14.61
C VAL A 252 -13.87 14.24 15.31
N GLU A 253 -13.30 13.15 15.85
CA GLU A 253 -11.99 13.21 16.48
C GLU A 253 -10.85 13.20 15.45
N ALA A 254 -11.02 12.48 14.34
CA ALA A 254 -9.98 12.29 13.34
C ALA A 254 -9.88 13.45 12.33
N ILE A 255 -10.95 14.19 12.09
CA ILE A 255 -11.03 15.14 10.99
C ILE A 255 -10.04 16.31 11.10
N ASP A 256 -9.38 16.62 9.96
CA ASP A 256 -8.67 17.87 9.68
C ASP A 256 -9.48 18.70 8.68
N GLY A 257 -10.02 19.82 9.15
CA GLY A 257 -10.84 20.73 8.33
C GLY A 257 -10.08 21.85 7.65
N ARG A 258 -8.75 21.86 7.69
CA ARG A 258 -7.90 22.85 7.02
C ARG A 258 -7.93 22.66 5.51
N LEU A 259 -7.87 23.78 4.77
CA LEU A 259 -7.70 23.74 3.32
C LEU A 259 -6.22 23.71 2.95
N PRO A 260 -5.76 22.77 2.13
CA PRO A 260 -4.45 22.86 1.53
C PRO A 260 -4.44 23.89 0.40
N GLU A 261 -3.27 24.34 0.00
CA GLU A 261 -3.12 25.23 -1.17
C GLU A 261 -3.63 24.56 -2.46
N ARG A 262 -3.44 23.24 -2.55
CA ARG A 262 -3.93 22.40 -3.65
C ARG A 262 -4.12 20.96 -3.16
N TYR A 263 -5.03 20.23 -3.79
CA TYR A 263 -5.25 18.82 -3.50
C TYR A 263 -4.40 17.89 -4.40
N LYS A 264 -4.12 18.29 -5.65
CA LYS A 264 -3.30 17.51 -6.59
C LYS A 264 -1.81 17.80 -6.39
N THR A 265 -1.03 16.73 -6.35
CA THR A 265 0.43 16.80 -6.39
C THR A 265 0.90 16.97 -7.83
N GLN A 266 1.82 17.91 -8.06
CA GLN A 266 2.42 18.13 -9.37
C GLN A 266 3.57 17.15 -9.57
N VAL A 267 3.52 16.33 -10.62
CA VAL A 267 4.56 15.36 -10.96
C VAL A 267 5.09 15.67 -12.34
N ALA A 268 6.42 15.73 -12.49
CA ALA A 268 7.06 15.95 -13.77
C ALA A 268 6.95 14.71 -14.67
N ASP A 269 6.65 14.93 -15.95
CA ASP A 269 6.59 13.88 -16.97
C ASP A 269 7.96 13.77 -17.67
N VAL A 270 8.85 12.91 -17.17
CA VAL A 270 10.23 12.79 -17.65
C VAL A 270 10.59 11.31 -17.82
N MET A 271 11.03 10.95 -19.04
CA MET A 271 11.49 9.60 -19.38
C MET A 271 12.90 9.31 -18.83
N ASN A 272 13.12 8.07 -18.45
CA ASN A 272 14.42 7.52 -18.03
C ASN A 272 15.08 8.30 -16.89
N LYS A 273 14.25 8.80 -15.98
CA LYS A 273 14.68 9.47 -14.74
C LYS A 273 13.74 9.12 -13.60
N THR A 274 14.30 9.09 -12.40
CA THR A 274 13.53 9.03 -11.17
C THR A 274 12.95 10.40 -10.87
N VAL A 275 11.65 10.50 -10.73
CA VAL A 275 10.91 11.75 -10.47
C VAL A 275 10.24 11.65 -9.11
N PRO A 276 10.55 12.52 -8.13
CA PRO A 276 9.89 12.55 -6.84
C PRO A 276 8.37 12.79 -7.00
N VAL A 277 7.58 12.07 -6.24
CA VAL A 277 6.10 12.16 -6.24
C VAL A 277 5.59 12.58 -4.87
N ILE A 278 5.81 11.75 -3.86
CA ILE A 278 5.48 12.02 -2.46
C ILE A 278 6.70 11.72 -1.61
N ASP A 279 6.97 12.60 -0.67
CA ASP A 279 7.94 12.42 0.41
C ASP A 279 7.24 12.81 1.71
N CYS A 280 7.00 11.83 2.58
CA CYS A 280 6.33 12.03 3.86
C CYS A 280 6.97 11.15 4.94
N GLN A 281 6.57 11.37 6.18
CA GLN A 281 7.08 10.66 7.35
C GLN A 281 7.04 9.12 7.23
N TYR A 282 6.14 8.57 6.42
CA TYR A 282 5.87 7.12 6.39
C TYR A 282 6.45 6.42 5.16
N PHE A 283 6.53 7.13 4.05
CA PHE A 283 7.04 6.59 2.79
C PHE A 283 7.48 7.69 1.84
N VAL A 284 8.43 7.33 1.01
CA VAL A 284 8.82 8.08 -0.18
C VAL A 284 8.32 7.31 -1.40
N THR A 285 7.73 8.01 -2.35
CA THR A 285 7.31 7.45 -3.63
C THR A 285 7.89 8.26 -4.78
N ASN A 286 8.53 7.58 -5.71
CA ASN A 286 9.06 8.16 -6.95
C ASN A 286 8.34 7.54 -8.15
N LEU A 287 8.20 8.31 -9.22
CA LEU A 287 7.75 7.83 -10.53
C LEU A 287 8.95 7.53 -11.43
N LEU A 288 8.92 6.38 -12.07
CA LEU A 288 9.89 5.97 -13.06
C LEU A 288 9.16 5.61 -14.37
N GLN A 289 9.45 6.33 -15.43
CA GLN A 289 9.02 6.00 -16.79
C GLN A 289 10.26 5.55 -17.55
N LEU A 290 10.31 4.29 -17.92
CA LEU A 290 11.49 3.63 -18.44
C LEU A 290 11.25 2.98 -19.78
N GLN A 291 12.20 3.16 -20.70
CA GLN A 291 12.39 2.33 -21.87
C GLN A 291 13.91 2.06 -21.99
N GLY A 292 14.28 0.78 -22.03
CA GLY A 292 15.65 0.33 -21.98
C GLY A 292 16.09 -0.15 -20.61
N GLU A 293 17.25 0.24 -20.15
CA GLU A 293 17.86 -0.23 -18.90
C GLU A 293 18.23 0.95 -17.99
N MET A 294 18.04 0.75 -16.68
CA MET A 294 18.44 1.69 -15.65
C MET A 294 19.08 0.96 -14.47
N GLU A 295 20.31 1.33 -14.15
CA GLU A 295 21.00 0.89 -12.94
C GLU A 295 20.52 1.71 -11.75
N LYS A 296 20.26 1.03 -10.63
CA LYS A 296 19.92 1.63 -9.35
C LYS A 296 20.95 1.23 -8.29
N ASP A 297 21.38 2.21 -7.53
CA ASP A 297 22.28 2.02 -6.38
C ASP A 297 21.61 2.55 -5.11
N TYR A 298 21.23 1.65 -4.23
CA TYR A 298 20.56 1.91 -2.95
C TYR A 298 21.54 1.86 -1.76
N SER A 299 22.86 1.97 -2.00
CA SER A 299 23.87 1.84 -0.95
C SER A 299 23.72 2.87 0.19
N ASN A 300 23.12 4.01 -0.09
CA ASN A 300 22.87 5.08 0.90
C ASN A 300 21.45 5.03 1.49
N LEU A 301 20.67 4.02 1.16
CA LEU A 301 19.30 3.85 1.67
C LEU A 301 19.30 2.75 2.73
N ASP A 302 18.77 3.05 3.93
CA ASP A 302 18.50 2.06 4.96
C ASP A 302 17.03 1.67 4.96
N SER A 303 16.62 1.01 3.87
CA SER A 303 15.25 0.54 3.67
C SER A 303 15.20 -0.55 2.59
N PHE A 304 14.12 -1.31 2.60
CA PHE A 304 13.66 -2.05 1.43
C PHE A 304 13.26 -1.08 0.29
N VAL A 305 13.15 -1.61 -0.93
CA VAL A 305 12.58 -0.86 -2.07
C VAL A 305 11.50 -1.71 -2.72
N ILE A 306 10.33 -1.13 -2.95
CA ILE A 306 9.27 -1.77 -3.73
C ILE A 306 9.21 -1.13 -5.11
N LEU A 307 9.18 -1.96 -6.16
CA LEU A 307 8.88 -1.54 -7.52
C LEU A 307 7.50 -2.05 -7.91
N MET A 308 6.58 -1.13 -8.19
CA MET A 308 5.19 -1.40 -8.55
C MET A 308 4.89 -0.87 -9.95
N PRO A 309 4.90 -1.72 -11.00
CA PRO A 309 4.55 -1.29 -12.34
C PRO A 309 3.06 -0.93 -12.44
N LEU A 310 2.79 0.26 -12.95
CA LEU A 310 1.46 0.81 -13.24
C LEU A 310 1.04 0.49 -14.68
N GLU A 311 2.02 0.43 -15.59
CA GLU A 311 1.86 0.12 -17.01
C GLU A 311 3.07 -0.66 -17.51
N GLY A 312 2.83 -1.65 -18.36
CA GLY A 312 3.88 -2.44 -18.98
C GLY A 312 4.49 -3.47 -18.01
N LYS A 313 5.75 -3.78 -18.24
CA LYS A 313 6.46 -4.86 -17.56
C LYS A 313 7.96 -4.62 -17.59
N PHE A 314 8.69 -5.18 -16.63
CA PHE A 314 10.15 -5.10 -16.57
C PHE A 314 10.77 -6.38 -15.99
N SER A 315 12.06 -6.56 -16.22
CA SER A 315 12.90 -7.52 -15.51
C SER A 315 13.75 -6.77 -14.50
N LEU A 316 13.69 -7.18 -13.24
CA LEU A 316 14.61 -6.75 -12.18
C LEU A 316 15.76 -7.74 -12.13
N VAL A 317 16.99 -7.27 -12.32
CA VAL A 317 18.22 -8.08 -12.32
C VAL A 317 19.10 -7.66 -11.14
N TRP A 318 19.59 -8.62 -10.38
CA TRP A 318 20.56 -8.41 -9.31
C TRP A 318 21.70 -9.43 -9.43
N GLU A 319 22.71 -9.37 -8.57
CA GLU A 319 23.91 -10.23 -8.66
C GLU A 319 23.61 -11.70 -8.87
N ASN A 320 22.59 -12.24 -8.18
CA ASN A 320 22.33 -13.69 -8.11
C ASN A 320 21.10 -14.12 -8.93
N GLY A 321 20.50 -13.26 -9.74
CA GLY A 321 19.32 -13.65 -10.52
C GLY A 321 18.56 -12.53 -11.19
N ALA A 322 17.38 -12.89 -11.66
CA ALA A 322 16.43 -11.96 -12.25
C ALA A 322 15.00 -12.40 -11.94
N VAL A 323 14.09 -11.42 -11.82
CA VAL A 323 12.65 -11.66 -11.69
C VAL A 323 11.88 -10.75 -12.64
N PHE A 324 10.82 -11.30 -13.21
CA PHE A 324 9.93 -10.58 -14.13
C PHE A 324 8.71 -10.05 -13.39
N VAL A 325 8.34 -8.78 -13.64
CA VAL A 325 7.24 -8.09 -12.95
C VAL A 325 6.37 -7.36 -13.99
N SER A 326 5.06 -7.53 -13.89
CA SER A 326 4.07 -6.90 -14.77
C SER A 326 3.14 -5.97 -13.98
N ALA A 327 2.45 -5.06 -14.68
CA ALA A 327 1.36 -4.28 -14.08
C ALA A 327 0.33 -5.22 -13.40
N GLY A 328 -0.10 -4.84 -12.19
CA GLY A 328 -0.91 -5.71 -11.33
C GLY A 328 -0.12 -6.60 -10.38
N GLU A 329 1.20 -6.47 -10.34
CA GLU A 329 2.12 -7.09 -9.40
C GLU A 329 3.01 -6.04 -8.72
N CYS A 330 3.76 -6.43 -7.71
CA CYS A 330 4.89 -5.67 -7.20
C CYS A 330 6.05 -6.61 -6.85
N VAL A 331 7.23 -6.04 -6.69
CA VAL A 331 8.41 -6.75 -6.19
C VAL A 331 9.07 -5.93 -5.09
N LEU A 332 9.40 -6.59 -3.98
CA LEU A 332 10.15 -6.02 -2.88
C LEU A 332 11.61 -6.43 -2.99
N VAL A 333 12.51 -5.46 -3.02
CA VAL A 333 13.96 -5.63 -2.96
C VAL A 333 14.39 -5.49 -1.50
N PRO A 334 14.92 -6.54 -0.85
CA PRO A 334 15.45 -6.47 0.51
C PRO A 334 16.56 -5.43 0.68
N ASN A 335 16.65 -4.83 1.87
CA ASN A 335 17.65 -3.81 2.18
C ASN A 335 19.11 -4.25 1.88
N VAL A 336 19.46 -5.51 2.08
CA VAL A 336 20.81 -6.01 1.77
C VAL A 336 21.16 -6.00 0.29
N ILE A 337 20.18 -5.91 -0.61
CA ILE A 337 20.41 -5.85 -2.07
C ILE A 337 20.52 -4.38 -2.49
N LYS A 338 21.74 -3.87 -2.53
CA LYS A 338 22.01 -2.45 -2.79
C LYS A 338 22.07 -2.05 -4.27
N LYS A 339 22.31 -3.01 -5.17
CA LYS A 339 22.45 -2.72 -6.61
C LYS A 339 21.56 -3.63 -7.43
N VAL A 340 20.77 -3.01 -8.30
CA VAL A 340 19.90 -3.72 -9.24
C VAL A 340 19.87 -3.01 -10.60
N SER A 341 19.57 -3.78 -11.65
CA SER A 341 19.28 -3.25 -12.98
C SER A 341 17.80 -3.47 -13.30
N ILE A 342 17.11 -2.42 -13.70
CA ILE A 342 15.71 -2.47 -14.16
C ILE A 342 15.73 -2.44 -15.69
N ARG A 343 15.19 -3.49 -16.35
CA ARG A 343 15.18 -3.63 -17.81
C ARG A 343 13.76 -3.69 -18.33
N ALA A 344 13.37 -2.67 -19.09
CA ALA A 344 12.08 -2.58 -19.76
C ALA A 344 12.32 -2.54 -21.28
N GLU A 345 12.12 -3.67 -21.97
CA GLU A 345 12.29 -3.75 -23.44
C GLU A 345 11.33 -2.82 -24.18
N GLU A 346 10.10 -2.77 -23.68
CA GLU A 346 9.08 -1.80 -24.10
C GLU A 346 8.90 -0.74 -22.99
N TYR A 347 8.06 0.25 -23.25
CA TYR A 347 7.72 1.24 -22.23
C TYR A 347 7.14 0.59 -20.97
N CYS A 348 7.66 1.00 -19.82
CA CYS A 348 7.15 0.63 -18.50
C CYS A 348 7.07 1.88 -17.62
N LYS A 349 5.94 2.05 -16.93
CA LYS A 349 5.74 3.06 -15.91
C LYS A 349 5.59 2.38 -14.57
N MET A 350 6.34 2.80 -13.56
CA MET A 350 6.30 2.20 -12.24
C MET A 350 6.48 3.23 -11.13
N LEU A 351 6.00 2.88 -9.94
CA LEU A 351 6.35 3.54 -8.70
C LEU A 351 7.52 2.81 -8.05
N GLU A 352 8.47 3.58 -7.55
CA GLU A 352 9.55 3.15 -6.65
C GLU A 352 9.20 3.68 -5.25
N ILE A 353 9.09 2.78 -4.27
CA ILE A 353 8.53 3.08 -2.95
C ILE A 353 9.48 2.55 -1.89
N TYR A 354 9.79 3.35 -0.86
CA TYR A 354 10.61 2.97 0.28
C TYR A 354 10.24 3.80 1.52
N CYS A 355 10.71 3.40 2.69
CA CYS A 355 10.65 4.23 3.89
C CYS A 355 11.98 4.99 4.02
N GLN A 356 11.90 6.26 4.36
CA GLN A 356 13.08 7.06 4.73
C GLN A 356 12.76 7.77 6.03
N LEU A 357 13.31 7.25 7.11
CA LEU A 357 13.13 7.80 8.45
C LEU A 357 14.26 8.80 8.72
N GLU A 358 13.92 9.96 9.26
CA GLU A 358 14.94 10.94 9.67
C GLU A 358 15.69 10.39 10.89
N GLU A 359 17.02 10.50 10.89
CA GLU A 359 17.81 10.25 12.11
C GLU A 359 17.50 11.38 13.11
N GLU A 360 17.04 11.02 14.32
CA GLU A 360 16.82 11.98 15.41
C GLU A 360 18.12 12.62 15.90
#